data_4919da3212d858334a5378f8778c01b0
#
_entry.id   4919da3212d858334a5378f8778c01b0
#
_cell.length_a   1.000
_cell.length_b   1.000
_cell.length_c   1.000
_cell.angle_alpha   90.00
_cell.angle_beta   90.00
_cell.angle_gamma   90.00
#
_symmetry.space_group_name_H-M   'P 1'
#
loop_
_entity.id
_entity.type
_entity.pdbx_description
1 polymer ?
#
loop_
_entity_poly.entity_id
_entity_poly.type
_entity_poly.pdbx_seq_one_letter_code
_entity_poly.pdbx_strand_id
1 'polypeptide(L)'
;MIRKKGKKKKRIVAAVLLGIVLYAAIMGIAFGMIRAAGKRSLRRNSETARPGMMPVKAGEELTQEEEQQWQEGWVKYQGNLYAYNEDILTFLFMGIDKDSGGERVTEGTDGGNADALFLAVMNPKKKTVQIIGINRNTMADVDIYDEKGNYLMTSKAQITVQHGFGNGLEESCEYQKKAVENLFYQLPIHGYAAINMSAIS
;
A
#
# COMPACT_ATOMS: atom_id res chain seq x y z
N MET A 1 46.20 32.80 25.51
CA MET A 1 45.79 31.40 25.15
C MET A 1 44.28 31.20 24.92
N ILE A 2 43.48 32.25 24.69
CA ILE A 2 42.01 32.25 24.68
C ILE A 2 41.41 32.14 23.25
N ARG A 3 42.17 32.46 22.20
CA ARG A 3 41.63 32.55 20.81
C ARG A 3 41.40 31.22 20.06
N LYS A 4 41.92 30.09 20.52
CA LYS A 4 41.77 28.76 19.87
C LYS A 4 40.47 28.02 20.20
N LYS A 5 39.81 28.27 21.35
CA LYS A 5 38.59 27.61 21.77
C LYS A 5 37.34 28.01 20.95
N GLY A 6 37.25 29.25 20.51
CA GLY A 6 36.11 29.77 19.74
C GLY A 6 36.04 29.24 18.31
N LYS A 7 37.17 28.98 17.65
CA LYS A 7 37.23 28.40 16.30
C LYS A 7 36.80 26.92 16.27
N LYS A 8 37.11 26.14 17.32
CA LYS A 8 36.66 24.75 17.43
C LYS A 8 35.14 24.64 17.62
N LYS A 9 34.54 25.47 18.49
CA LYS A 9 33.08 25.52 18.67
C LYS A 9 32.32 25.86 17.38
N LYS A 10 32.79 26.85 16.62
CA LYS A 10 32.20 27.24 15.33
C LYS A 10 32.28 26.12 14.30
N ARG A 11 33.37 25.34 14.25
CA ARG A 11 33.52 24.19 13.35
C ARG A 11 32.59 23.02 13.72
N ILE A 12 32.38 22.76 15.02
CA ILE A 12 31.47 21.74 15.50
C ILE A 12 30.01 22.11 15.15
N VAL A 13 29.63 23.38 15.41
CA VAL A 13 28.29 23.87 15.06
C VAL A 13 28.06 23.78 13.54
N ALA A 14 29.05 24.20 12.74
CA ALA A 14 28.95 24.09 11.28
C ALA A 14 28.82 22.61 10.80
N ALA A 15 29.56 21.69 11.42
CA ALA A 15 29.46 20.26 11.09
C ALA A 15 28.07 19.66 11.47
N VAL A 16 27.50 20.06 12.60
CA VAL A 16 26.16 19.63 13.02
C VAL A 16 25.09 20.19 12.09
N LEU A 17 25.19 21.49 11.73
CA LEU A 17 24.26 22.08 10.77
C LEU A 17 24.34 21.42 9.40
N LEU A 18 25.55 21.11 8.92
CA LEU A 18 25.74 20.37 7.67
C LEU A 18 25.11 18.96 7.74
N GLY A 19 25.26 18.27 8.89
CA GLY A 19 24.64 16.96 9.12
C GLY A 19 23.10 17.02 9.07
N ILE A 20 22.50 18.04 9.67
CA ILE A 20 21.05 18.26 9.64
C ILE A 20 20.56 18.53 8.21
N VAL A 21 21.27 19.34 7.45
CA VAL A 21 20.92 19.65 6.05
C VAL A 21 21.03 18.40 5.17
N LEU A 22 22.10 17.61 5.35
CA LEU A 22 22.27 16.34 4.65
C LEU A 22 21.15 15.33 5.00
N TYR A 23 20.79 15.21 6.26
CA TYR A 23 19.70 14.35 6.71
C TYR A 23 18.36 14.79 6.09
N ALA A 24 18.06 16.10 6.12
CA ALA A 24 16.84 16.63 5.49
C ALA A 24 16.81 16.38 3.97
N ALA A 25 17.95 16.49 3.29
CA ALA A 25 18.07 16.21 1.87
C ALA A 25 17.82 14.71 1.56
N ILE A 26 18.39 13.80 2.36
CA ILE A 26 18.16 12.35 2.22
C ILE A 26 16.68 12.01 2.44
N MET A 27 16.06 12.57 3.48
CA MET A 27 14.63 12.37 3.74
C MET A 27 13.76 12.93 2.62
N GLY A 28 14.10 14.06 2.04
CA GLY A 28 13.40 14.64 0.88
C GLY A 28 13.51 13.76 -0.37
N ILE A 29 14.69 13.18 -0.62
CA ILE A 29 14.90 12.24 -1.74
C ILE A 29 14.12 10.96 -1.52
N ALA A 30 14.16 10.37 -0.31
CA ALA A 30 13.40 9.18 0.04
C ALA A 30 11.89 9.39 -0.14
N PHE A 31 11.36 10.52 0.34
CA PHE A 31 9.96 10.91 0.15
C PHE A 31 9.60 11.06 -1.34
N GLY A 32 10.47 11.69 -2.12
CA GLY A 32 10.29 11.81 -3.58
C GLY A 32 10.26 10.46 -4.29
N MET A 33 11.13 9.51 -3.88
CA MET A 33 11.16 8.15 -4.43
C MET A 33 9.89 7.36 -4.08
N ILE A 34 9.39 7.45 -2.84
CA ILE A 34 8.14 6.80 -2.42
C ILE A 34 6.96 7.35 -3.25
N ARG A 35 6.88 8.66 -3.44
CA ARG A 35 5.86 9.29 -4.27
C ARG A 35 5.94 8.86 -5.75
N ALA A 36 7.16 8.79 -6.30
CA ALA A 36 7.39 8.34 -7.68
C ALA A 36 7.07 6.84 -7.84
N ALA A 37 7.37 6.02 -6.84
CA ALA A 37 7.03 4.60 -6.84
C ALA A 37 5.51 4.38 -6.82
N GLY A 38 4.76 5.16 -6.03
CA GLY A 38 3.30 5.13 -6.03
C GLY A 38 2.69 5.45 -7.41
N LYS A 39 3.21 6.50 -8.08
CA LYS A 39 2.79 6.82 -9.45
C LYS A 39 3.12 5.70 -10.46
N ARG A 40 4.28 5.06 -10.31
CA ARG A 40 4.66 3.93 -11.17
C ARG A 40 3.82 2.68 -10.89
N SER A 41 3.42 2.47 -9.64
CA SER A 41 2.54 1.36 -9.25
C SER A 41 1.15 1.51 -9.88
N LEU A 42 0.56 2.72 -9.85
CA LEU A 42 -0.67 3.03 -10.59
C LEU A 42 -0.55 2.63 -12.06
N ARG A 43 0.50 3.11 -12.72
CA ARG A 43 0.73 2.87 -14.15
C ARG A 43 0.98 1.39 -14.45
N ARG A 44 1.68 0.68 -13.59
CA ARG A 44 1.97 -0.76 -13.77
C ARG A 44 0.74 -1.62 -13.52
N ASN A 45 -0.10 -1.28 -12.53
CA ASN A 45 -1.33 -2.03 -12.25
C ASN A 45 -2.34 -1.90 -13.39
N SER A 46 -2.33 -0.80 -14.14
CA SER A 46 -3.14 -0.66 -15.35
C SER A 46 -2.56 -1.45 -16.54
N GLU A 47 -1.23 -1.49 -16.68
CA GLU A 47 -0.56 -2.25 -17.74
C GLU A 47 -0.63 -3.78 -17.50
N THR A 48 -0.74 -4.22 -16.24
CA THR A 48 -0.95 -5.63 -15.86
C THR A 48 -2.41 -6.00 -15.70
N ALA A 49 -3.35 -5.07 -15.87
CA ALA A 49 -4.76 -5.40 -16.03
C ALA A 49 -4.89 -6.44 -17.16
N ARG A 50 -5.37 -7.62 -16.82
CA ARG A 50 -5.50 -8.75 -17.76
C ARG A 50 -6.21 -8.27 -19.02
N PRO A 51 -5.82 -8.76 -20.23
CA PRO A 51 -6.55 -8.48 -21.46
C PRO A 51 -8.02 -8.88 -21.26
N GLY A 52 -8.93 -7.93 -21.23
CA GLY A 52 -10.36 -8.15 -20.98
C GLY A 52 -10.90 -7.63 -19.66
N MET A 53 -10.07 -7.24 -18.68
CA MET A 53 -10.54 -6.45 -17.55
C MET A 53 -10.48 -4.97 -17.94
N MET A 54 -11.63 -4.42 -18.26
CA MET A 54 -11.82 -2.98 -18.27
C MET A 54 -11.46 -2.40 -16.88
N PRO A 55 -10.90 -1.19 -16.79
CA PRO A 55 -10.68 -0.51 -15.51
C PRO A 55 -11.96 -0.64 -14.68
N VAL A 56 -11.81 -1.01 -13.40
CA VAL A 56 -12.92 -1.38 -12.53
C VAL A 56 -13.95 -0.27 -12.55
N LYS A 57 -14.95 -0.43 -13.39
CA LYS A 57 -16.16 0.35 -13.32
C LYS A 57 -16.80 -0.05 -12.00
N ALA A 58 -17.04 0.86 -11.09
CA ALA A 58 -17.71 0.61 -9.81
C ALA A 58 -19.16 0.09 -9.99
N GLY A 59 -19.35 -0.88 -10.89
CA GLY A 59 -20.64 -1.45 -11.29
C GLY A 59 -21.51 -0.55 -12.15
N GLU A 60 -21.06 0.67 -12.47
CA GLU A 60 -21.80 1.64 -13.29
C GLU A 60 -21.21 1.73 -14.69
N GLU A 61 -22.07 1.63 -15.72
CA GLU A 61 -21.65 1.81 -17.11
C GLU A 61 -21.37 3.29 -17.41
N LEU A 62 -20.32 3.54 -18.19
CA LEU A 62 -20.01 4.88 -18.71
C LEU A 62 -20.94 5.21 -19.89
N THR A 63 -21.35 6.45 -20.00
CA THR A 63 -21.94 6.96 -21.23
C THR A 63 -20.87 7.16 -22.30
N GLN A 64 -21.26 7.25 -23.58
CA GLN A 64 -20.31 7.48 -24.68
C GLN A 64 -19.51 8.79 -24.52
N GLU A 65 -20.10 9.81 -23.92
CA GLU A 65 -19.42 11.09 -23.65
C GLU A 65 -18.41 10.94 -22.50
N GLU A 66 -18.74 10.17 -21.48
CA GLU A 66 -17.84 9.88 -20.36
C GLU A 66 -16.68 8.98 -20.79
N GLU A 67 -16.91 8.02 -21.71
CA GLU A 67 -15.83 7.18 -22.27
C GLU A 67 -14.79 8.01 -23.04
N GLN A 68 -15.20 9.08 -23.74
CA GLN A 68 -14.27 9.97 -24.43
C GLN A 68 -13.44 10.84 -23.47
N GLN A 69 -13.95 11.12 -22.29
CA GLN A 69 -13.26 11.93 -21.27
C GLN A 69 -12.51 11.09 -20.22
N TRP A 70 -12.75 9.77 -20.24
CA TRP A 70 -12.19 8.85 -19.26
C TRP A 70 -10.66 8.87 -19.28
N GLN A 71 -10.06 9.00 -18.10
CA GLN A 71 -8.62 8.87 -17.90
C GLN A 71 -8.34 7.69 -16.98
N GLU A 72 -7.19 7.09 -17.19
CA GLU A 72 -6.69 6.02 -16.32
C GLU A 72 -6.66 6.45 -14.85
N GLY A 73 -7.14 5.58 -13.97
CA GLY A 73 -7.26 5.86 -12.54
C GLY A 73 -8.52 6.64 -12.14
N TRP A 74 -9.41 6.96 -13.06
CA TRP A 74 -10.71 7.52 -12.71
C TRP A 74 -11.70 6.41 -12.31
N VAL A 75 -12.61 6.74 -11.39
CA VAL A 75 -13.66 5.85 -10.89
C VAL A 75 -15.02 6.55 -11.06
N LYS A 76 -16.01 5.85 -11.63
CA LYS A 76 -17.39 6.29 -11.61
C LYS A 76 -18.10 5.71 -10.39
N TYR A 77 -18.66 6.56 -9.54
CA TYR A 77 -19.40 6.17 -8.35
C TYR A 77 -20.60 7.08 -8.13
N GLN A 78 -21.78 6.50 -7.98
CA GLN A 78 -23.07 7.23 -7.82
C GLN A 78 -23.27 8.32 -8.90
N GLY A 79 -23.02 7.98 -10.16
CA GLY A 79 -23.17 8.90 -11.30
C GLY A 79 -22.10 9.98 -11.44
N ASN A 80 -21.11 10.06 -10.54
CA ASN A 80 -20.03 11.04 -10.57
C ASN A 80 -18.70 10.41 -10.95
N LEU A 81 -17.87 11.14 -11.68
CA LEU A 81 -16.49 10.76 -12.00
C LEU A 81 -15.54 11.32 -10.94
N TYR A 82 -14.70 10.47 -10.42
CA TYR A 82 -13.68 10.80 -9.43
C TYR A 82 -12.29 10.49 -9.97
N ALA A 83 -11.41 11.48 -9.94
CA ALA A 83 -10.00 11.29 -10.26
C ALA A 83 -9.22 10.91 -8.99
N TYR A 84 -8.18 10.09 -9.15
CA TYR A 84 -7.26 9.80 -8.05
C TYR A 84 -6.56 11.08 -7.58
N ASN A 85 -6.53 11.28 -6.27
CA ASN A 85 -5.82 12.41 -5.69
C ASN A 85 -4.34 12.06 -5.49
N GLU A 86 -3.48 12.53 -6.38
CA GLU A 86 -2.04 12.30 -6.36
C GLU A 86 -1.30 12.89 -5.12
N ASP A 87 -1.97 13.72 -4.34
CA ASP A 87 -1.39 14.35 -3.15
C ASP A 87 -1.54 13.49 -1.89
N ILE A 88 -2.23 12.35 -1.97
CA ILE A 88 -2.35 11.42 -0.86
C ILE A 88 -1.28 10.33 -0.90
N LEU A 89 -0.93 9.85 0.28
CA LEU A 89 -0.13 8.66 0.51
C LEU A 89 -0.96 7.68 1.34
N THR A 90 -0.92 6.41 0.96
CA THR A 90 -1.69 5.34 1.59
C THR A 90 -0.76 4.28 2.14
N PHE A 91 -1.04 3.83 3.36
CA PHE A 91 -0.27 2.77 4.03
C PHE A 91 -1.23 1.77 4.64
N LEU A 92 -0.98 0.48 4.39
CA LEU A 92 -1.78 -0.62 4.95
C LEU A 92 -1.08 -1.17 6.19
N PHE A 93 -1.81 -1.23 7.30
CA PHE A 93 -1.38 -1.90 8.53
C PHE A 93 -2.19 -3.17 8.70
N MET A 94 -1.50 -4.28 8.96
CA MET A 94 -2.07 -5.61 9.06
C MET A 94 -1.72 -6.25 10.39
N GLY A 95 -2.70 -6.82 11.07
CA GLY A 95 -2.51 -7.72 12.21
C GLY A 95 -2.80 -9.16 11.76
N ILE A 96 -1.80 -10.04 11.88
CA ILE A 96 -1.86 -11.43 11.43
C ILE A 96 -2.08 -12.35 12.61
N ASP A 97 -3.02 -13.27 12.50
CA ASP A 97 -3.43 -14.19 13.57
C ASP A 97 -2.47 -15.39 13.79
N LYS A 98 -1.24 -15.31 13.28
CA LYS A 98 -0.25 -16.39 13.35
C LYS A 98 0.92 -16.06 14.28
N ASP A 99 1.35 -17.05 15.06
CA ASP A 99 2.49 -16.94 16.00
C ASP A 99 3.86 -17.16 15.34
N SER A 100 3.92 -17.78 14.16
CA SER A 100 5.19 -18.06 13.50
C SER A 100 5.84 -16.80 12.96
N GLY A 101 7.05 -16.51 13.43
CA GLY A 101 7.83 -15.30 13.12
C GLY A 101 8.29 -15.18 11.65
N GLY A 102 7.41 -15.33 10.69
CA GLY A 102 7.72 -15.17 9.26
C GLY A 102 8.38 -16.39 8.62
N GLU A 103 8.28 -17.57 9.23
CA GLU A 103 8.68 -18.80 8.59
C GLU A 103 7.87 -19.02 7.31
N ARG A 104 8.56 -19.49 6.28
CA ARG A 104 7.97 -19.81 4.99
C ARG A 104 6.86 -20.83 5.19
N VAL A 105 5.65 -20.51 4.77
CA VAL A 105 4.56 -21.47 4.68
C VAL A 105 4.90 -22.43 3.55
N THR A 106 5.05 -23.70 3.86
CA THR A 106 5.47 -24.71 2.89
C THR A 106 4.29 -25.46 2.27
N GLU A 107 3.09 -25.32 2.84
CA GLU A 107 1.90 -26.07 2.39
C GLU A 107 0.63 -25.24 2.56
N GLY A 108 -0.03 -24.93 1.44
CA GLY A 108 -1.37 -24.38 1.38
C GLY A 108 -1.58 -22.99 1.99
N THR A 109 -2.78 -22.76 2.52
CA THR A 109 -3.25 -21.47 3.07
C THR A 109 -2.82 -21.24 4.53
N ASP A 110 -1.68 -21.73 4.95
CA ASP A 110 -1.23 -21.64 6.34
C ASP A 110 -0.48 -20.33 6.68
N GLY A 111 -0.54 -19.30 5.82
CA GLY A 111 0.05 -17.98 6.03
C GLY A 111 -0.56 -17.15 7.16
N GLY A 112 -1.64 -17.65 7.77
CA GLY A 112 -2.48 -16.90 8.71
C GLY A 112 -3.39 -15.91 8.02
N ASN A 113 -4.41 -15.44 8.74
CA ASN A 113 -5.35 -14.45 8.23
C ASN A 113 -4.97 -13.04 8.68
N ALA A 114 -5.26 -12.04 7.84
CA ALA A 114 -5.11 -10.64 8.21
C ALA A 114 -6.36 -10.17 8.97
N ASP A 115 -6.42 -10.42 10.27
CA ASP A 115 -7.60 -10.21 11.11
C ASP A 115 -7.82 -8.74 11.48
N ALA A 116 -6.79 -7.93 11.43
CA ALA A 116 -6.87 -6.49 11.60
C ALA A 116 -6.31 -5.78 10.35
N LEU A 117 -7.13 -4.97 9.71
CA LEU A 117 -6.78 -4.23 8.51
C LEU A 117 -7.12 -2.76 8.68
N PHE A 118 -6.11 -1.90 8.61
CA PHE A 118 -6.26 -0.45 8.70
C PHE A 118 -5.54 0.22 7.53
N LEU A 119 -6.27 1.02 6.76
CA LEU A 119 -5.71 1.85 5.71
C LEU A 119 -5.53 3.28 6.22
N ALA A 120 -4.29 3.72 6.38
CA ALA A 120 -3.96 5.10 6.69
C ALA A 120 -3.86 5.91 5.39
N VAL A 121 -4.66 6.96 5.27
CA VAL A 121 -4.69 7.90 4.15
C VAL A 121 -4.14 9.23 4.62
N MET A 122 -2.95 9.59 4.17
CA MET A 122 -2.24 10.79 4.56
C MET A 122 -2.31 11.84 3.45
N ASN A 123 -2.65 13.06 3.80
CA ASN A 123 -2.51 14.20 2.89
C ASN A 123 -1.44 15.17 3.44
N PRO A 124 -0.20 15.11 2.94
CA PRO A 124 0.89 15.96 3.44
C PRO A 124 0.65 17.45 3.23
N LYS A 125 -0.08 17.83 2.15
CA LYS A 125 -0.40 19.24 1.88
C LYS A 125 -1.39 19.79 2.90
N LYS A 126 -2.43 19.01 3.23
CA LYS A 126 -3.45 19.40 4.22
C LYS A 126 -3.04 19.06 5.65
N LYS A 127 -1.92 18.33 5.84
CA LYS A 127 -1.43 17.84 7.14
C LYS A 127 -2.50 17.02 7.88
N THR A 128 -3.22 16.17 7.15
CA THR A 128 -4.27 15.32 7.71
C THR A 128 -3.92 13.85 7.52
N VAL A 129 -4.34 13.03 8.47
CA VAL A 129 -4.31 11.57 8.40
C VAL A 129 -5.70 11.07 8.72
N GLN A 130 -6.20 10.17 7.90
CA GLN A 130 -7.45 9.45 8.12
C GLN A 130 -7.13 7.96 8.22
N ILE A 131 -7.78 7.27 9.16
CA ILE A 131 -7.65 5.82 9.32
C ILE A 131 -8.98 5.18 8.94
N ILE A 132 -8.93 4.26 7.99
CA ILE A 132 -10.08 3.47 7.54
C ILE A 132 -9.89 2.05 8.07
N GLY A 133 -10.75 1.62 9.00
CA GLY A 133 -10.82 0.22 9.42
C GLY A 133 -11.54 -0.61 8.36
N ILE A 134 -10.91 -1.70 7.92
CA ILE A 134 -11.51 -2.64 6.97
C ILE A 134 -11.94 -3.87 7.78
N ASN A 135 -13.24 -4.18 7.77
CA ASN A 135 -13.74 -5.36 8.47
C ASN A 135 -13.18 -6.61 7.82
N ARG A 136 -12.59 -7.52 8.60
CA ARG A 136 -12.01 -8.78 8.12
C ARG A 136 -13.00 -9.65 7.30
N ASN A 137 -14.29 -9.54 7.61
CA ASN A 137 -15.37 -10.28 6.93
C ASN A 137 -15.89 -9.55 5.68
N THR A 138 -15.27 -8.43 5.26
CA THR A 138 -15.64 -7.77 4.01
C THR A 138 -15.48 -8.73 2.84
N MET A 139 -16.56 -8.93 2.09
CA MET A 139 -16.53 -9.75 0.88
C MET A 139 -15.81 -8.99 -0.24
N ALA A 140 -14.72 -9.55 -0.72
CA ALA A 140 -13.87 -8.98 -1.75
C ALA A 140 -13.56 -10.03 -2.83
N ASP A 141 -12.98 -9.59 -3.93
CA ASP A 141 -12.38 -10.50 -4.90
C ASP A 141 -11.05 -10.99 -4.35
N VAL A 142 -10.99 -12.28 -4.03
CA VAL A 142 -9.83 -12.96 -3.47
C VAL A 142 -9.22 -13.85 -4.55
N ASP A 143 -7.94 -13.67 -4.80
CA ASP A 143 -7.17 -14.52 -5.72
C ASP A 143 -6.74 -15.79 -5.00
N ILE A 144 -7.14 -16.92 -5.52
CA ILE A 144 -6.87 -18.26 -4.98
C ILE A 144 -5.70 -18.87 -5.73
N TYR A 145 -4.75 -19.41 -4.98
CA TYR A 145 -3.55 -20.05 -5.50
C TYR A 145 -3.45 -21.49 -5.02
N ASP A 146 -2.78 -22.35 -5.80
CA ASP A 146 -2.46 -23.73 -5.37
C ASP A 146 -1.24 -23.74 -4.44
N GLU A 147 -0.91 -24.94 -3.90
CA GLU A 147 0.26 -25.15 -3.01
C GLU A 147 1.61 -24.78 -3.65
N LYS A 148 1.66 -24.66 -4.98
CA LYS A 148 2.86 -24.28 -5.73
C LYS A 148 2.91 -22.77 -6.03
N GLY A 149 1.91 -22.01 -5.57
CA GLY A 149 1.78 -20.59 -5.87
C GLY A 149 1.24 -20.27 -7.25
N ASN A 150 0.67 -21.25 -7.97
CA ASN A 150 0.02 -20.98 -9.25
C ASN A 150 -1.37 -20.40 -9.02
N TYR A 151 -1.70 -19.31 -9.70
CA TYR A 151 -3.03 -18.75 -9.69
C TYR A 151 -4.04 -19.72 -10.27
N LEU A 152 -5.12 -19.99 -9.55
CA LEU A 152 -6.22 -20.85 -9.98
C LEU A 152 -7.42 -20.02 -10.46
N MET A 153 -7.93 -19.13 -9.63
CA MET A 153 -9.14 -18.36 -9.90
C MET A 153 -9.27 -17.18 -8.93
N THR A 154 -10.14 -16.24 -9.27
CA THR A 154 -10.61 -15.21 -8.33
C THR A 154 -12.03 -15.56 -7.89
N SER A 155 -12.31 -15.49 -6.60
CA SER A 155 -13.62 -15.78 -6.03
C SER A 155 -14.02 -14.73 -4.99
N LYS A 156 -15.32 -14.55 -4.77
CA LYS A 156 -15.83 -13.74 -3.67
C LYS A 156 -15.64 -14.47 -2.34
N ALA A 157 -14.78 -13.92 -1.48
CA ALA A 157 -14.51 -14.46 -0.16
C ALA A 157 -14.24 -13.31 0.85
N GLN A 158 -14.09 -13.65 2.11
CA GLN A 158 -13.68 -12.70 3.13
C GLN A 158 -12.27 -12.19 2.84
N ILE A 159 -12.05 -10.88 2.88
CA ILE A 159 -10.77 -10.25 2.53
C ILE A 159 -9.61 -10.74 3.41
N THR A 160 -9.89 -11.15 4.64
CA THR A 160 -8.91 -11.65 5.61
C THR A 160 -8.12 -12.86 5.09
N VAL A 161 -8.76 -13.74 4.28
CA VAL A 161 -8.13 -15.00 3.84
C VAL A 161 -7.11 -14.81 2.72
N GLN A 162 -7.09 -13.64 2.07
CA GLN A 162 -6.14 -13.39 1.00
C GLN A 162 -4.67 -13.52 1.46
N HIS A 163 -4.39 -13.13 2.69
CA HIS A 163 -3.04 -13.23 3.28
C HIS A 163 -2.54 -14.68 3.34
N GLY A 164 -3.45 -15.63 3.59
CA GLY A 164 -3.10 -17.04 3.72
C GLY A 164 -2.58 -17.71 2.44
N PHE A 165 -2.79 -17.12 1.26
CA PHE A 165 -2.39 -17.72 -0.02
C PHE A 165 -0.92 -17.47 -0.41
N GLY A 166 -0.21 -16.59 0.29
CA GLY A 166 1.20 -16.30 -0.02
C GLY A 166 2.16 -17.34 0.54
N ASN A 167 3.28 -17.52 -0.14
CA ASN A 167 4.37 -18.39 0.28
C ASN A 167 5.39 -17.62 1.12
N GLY A 168 5.04 -17.35 2.36
CA GLY A 168 5.81 -16.57 3.31
C GLY A 168 5.25 -15.15 3.50
N LEU A 169 5.79 -14.45 4.49
CA LEU A 169 5.23 -13.20 4.99
C LEU A 169 5.16 -12.10 3.92
N GLU A 170 6.20 -11.95 3.13
CA GLU A 170 6.29 -10.88 2.12
C GLU A 170 5.24 -11.07 1.02
N GLU A 171 5.15 -12.27 0.45
CA GLU A 171 4.19 -12.56 -0.62
C GLU A 171 2.75 -12.52 -0.10
N SER A 172 2.48 -13.03 1.10
CA SER A 172 1.19 -12.93 1.78
C SER A 172 0.75 -11.47 1.96
N CYS A 173 1.67 -10.61 2.39
CA CYS A 173 1.39 -9.18 2.54
C CYS A 173 1.14 -8.49 1.19
N GLU A 174 1.88 -8.84 0.15
CA GLU A 174 1.65 -8.29 -1.20
C GLU A 174 0.28 -8.73 -1.76
N TYR A 175 -0.13 -9.98 -1.54
CA TYR A 175 -1.46 -10.46 -1.95
C TYR A 175 -2.57 -9.73 -1.17
N GLN A 176 -2.41 -9.57 0.14
CA GLN A 176 -3.36 -8.83 0.96
C GLN A 176 -3.44 -7.36 0.55
N LYS A 177 -2.30 -6.73 0.28
CA LYS A 177 -2.23 -5.36 -0.23
C LYS A 177 -3.02 -5.23 -1.54
N LYS A 178 -2.80 -6.14 -2.48
CA LYS A 178 -3.50 -6.16 -3.77
C LYS A 178 -5.01 -6.31 -3.61
N ALA A 179 -5.47 -7.17 -2.68
CA ALA A 179 -6.89 -7.31 -2.40
C ALA A 179 -7.51 -6.01 -1.85
N VAL A 180 -6.78 -5.28 -0.99
CA VAL A 180 -7.22 -3.97 -0.49
C VAL A 180 -7.19 -2.91 -1.59
N GLU A 181 -6.17 -2.88 -2.46
CA GLU A 181 -6.13 -2.00 -3.63
C GLU A 181 -7.37 -2.22 -4.52
N ASN A 182 -7.72 -3.48 -4.78
CA ASN A 182 -8.89 -3.85 -5.57
C ASN A 182 -10.21 -3.44 -4.88
N LEU A 183 -10.32 -3.61 -3.57
CA LEU A 183 -11.49 -3.19 -2.80
C LEU A 183 -11.77 -1.69 -2.93
N PHE A 184 -10.72 -0.88 -3.04
CA PHE A 184 -10.79 0.56 -3.20
C PHE A 184 -10.52 1.01 -4.66
N TYR A 185 -10.99 0.24 -5.64
CA TYR A 185 -10.94 0.58 -7.07
C TYR A 185 -9.53 0.89 -7.57
N GLN A 186 -8.58 0.01 -7.28
CA GLN A 186 -7.16 0.13 -7.64
C GLN A 186 -6.46 1.34 -6.96
N LEU A 187 -6.94 1.74 -5.79
CA LEU A 187 -6.26 2.76 -4.98
C LEU A 187 -4.83 2.29 -4.67
N PRO A 188 -3.79 3.03 -5.08
CA PRO A 188 -2.43 2.59 -4.82
C PRO A 188 -2.10 2.62 -3.33
N ILE A 189 -1.53 1.54 -2.84
CA ILE A 189 -0.98 1.45 -1.48
C ILE A 189 0.54 1.61 -1.58
N HIS A 190 1.06 2.68 -0.99
CA HIS A 190 2.45 3.10 -1.11
C HIS A 190 3.40 2.27 -0.25
N GLY A 191 2.87 1.64 0.77
CA GLY A 191 3.63 0.76 1.65
C GLY A 191 2.71 0.05 2.64
N TYR A 192 3.25 -0.96 3.32
CA TYR A 192 2.52 -1.68 4.35
C TYR A 192 3.42 -2.01 5.54
N ALA A 193 2.78 -2.35 6.66
CA ALA A 193 3.41 -2.95 7.82
C ALA A 193 2.51 -4.07 8.35
N ALA A 194 3.09 -5.21 8.67
CA ALA A 194 2.41 -6.34 9.26
C ALA A 194 3.02 -6.68 10.62
N ILE A 195 2.16 -6.98 11.59
CA ILE A 195 2.54 -7.51 12.90
C ILE A 195 1.79 -8.80 13.13
N ASN A 196 2.46 -9.78 13.73
CA ASN A 196 1.85 -11.03 14.16
C ASN A 196 1.71 -11.09 15.70
N MET A 197 1.11 -12.17 16.21
CA MET A 197 0.89 -12.32 17.64
C MET A 197 2.20 -12.34 18.44
N SER A 198 3.28 -12.88 17.90
CA SER A 198 4.59 -12.92 18.58
C SER A 198 5.25 -11.54 18.73
N ALA A 199 4.80 -10.53 17.98
CA ALA A 199 5.29 -9.16 18.14
C ALA A 199 4.64 -8.40 19.31
N ILE A 200 3.61 -8.97 19.95
CA ILE A 200 2.81 -8.33 21.01
C ILE A 200 3.14 -8.92 22.38
N SER A 201 3.83 -10.07 22.44
CA SER A 201 4.21 -10.80 23.65
C SER A 201 5.46 -10.23 24.36
#